data_f17b57de50091a25bbb0a0c23930aeb2
#
_entry.id   f17b57de50091a25bbb0a0c23930aeb2
#
_cell.length_a   1.000
_cell.length_b   1.000
_cell.length_c   1.000
_cell.angle_alpha   90.00
_cell.angle_beta   90.00
_cell.angle_gamma   90.00
#
_symmetry.space_group_name_H-M   'P 1'
#
loop_
_entity.id
_entity.type
_entity.pdbx_description
1 polymer ?
#
loop_
_entity_poly.entity_id
_entity_poly.type
_entity_poly.pdbx_seq_one_letter_code
_entity_poly.pdbx_strand_id
1 'polypeptide(L)'
;MASKDRQQMEIVERGDIFFLYRPRVGQTDPESLSDVQRFFVMLRPEHATKVRLLVVGRKRLPDAHEHERNWGFVGAIAGSAAALEKDLREERYDTKTRGRQRLPAARPAGEGRYLVALLNGQLHLSYALELPERPSEVQRAFKIAPQASFALSVKNPEKPSPPGFGLGQAQEPDYPDRLQREFRGRRFAREDITLLDVQGAEFILVGARTDPEKAYNVELDVEKEDERHSEMLRELKMAKSRHPLEPLFSGEWA
;
A
#
# COMPACT_ATOMS: atom_id res chain seq x y z
N MET A 1 -21.54 13.80 -35.56
CA MET A 1 -21.88 13.14 -34.28
C MET A 1 -20.64 12.42 -33.80
N ALA A 2 -19.91 13.00 -32.87
CA ALA A 2 -18.73 12.36 -32.31
C ALA A 2 -19.19 11.23 -31.38
N SER A 3 -18.85 10.01 -31.74
CA SER A 3 -18.90 8.86 -30.83
C SER A 3 -18.07 9.20 -29.61
N LYS A 4 -18.68 9.41 -28.43
CA LYS A 4 -17.97 9.38 -27.17
C LYS A 4 -17.42 7.96 -27.06
N ASP A 5 -16.12 7.80 -27.28
CA ASP A 5 -15.42 6.58 -26.91
C ASP A 5 -15.74 6.32 -25.43
N ARG A 6 -16.60 5.35 -25.17
CA ARG A 6 -16.81 4.83 -23.81
C ARG A 6 -15.45 4.28 -23.40
N GLN A 7 -14.77 4.96 -22.50
CA GLN A 7 -13.58 4.42 -21.85
C GLN A 7 -13.93 3.02 -21.34
N GLN A 8 -13.27 2.02 -21.88
CA GLN A 8 -13.47 0.64 -21.46
C GLN A 8 -12.83 0.50 -20.07
N MET A 9 -13.66 0.43 -19.04
CA MET A 9 -13.27 0.23 -17.67
C MET A 9 -13.82 -1.08 -17.15
N GLU A 10 -12.97 -1.88 -16.52
CA GLU A 10 -13.29 -3.13 -15.88
C GLU A 10 -12.75 -3.11 -14.45
N ILE A 11 -13.59 -3.36 -13.45
CA ILE A 11 -13.14 -3.51 -12.06
C ILE A 11 -12.64 -4.93 -11.91
N VAL A 12 -11.34 -5.06 -11.62
CA VAL A 12 -10.65 -6.36 -11.54
C VAL A 12 -10.47 -6.84 -10.09
N GLU A 13 -10.52 -5.92 -9.12
CA GLU A 13 -10.39 -6.26 -7.70
C GLU A 13 -11.05 -5.18 -6.81
N ARG A 14 -11.63 -5.58 -5.68
CA ARG A 14 -12.12 -4.71 -4.60
C ARG A 14 -11.70 -5.28 -3.25
N GLY A 15 -11.66 -4.45 -2.22
CA GLY A 15 -11.37 -4.89 -0.86
C GLY A 15 -11.04 -3.74 0.09
N ASP A 16 -10.39 -4.09 1.19
CA ASP A 16 -9.99 -3.14 2.20
C ASP A 16 -8.53 -2.76 2.06
N ILE A 17 -8.25 -1.50 2.31
CA ILE A 17 -6.91 -0.93 2.27
C ILE A 17 -6.54 -0.42 3.66
N PHE A 18 -5.32 -0.75 4.09
CA PHE A 18 -4.79 -0.30 5.35
C PHE A 18 -3.45 0.40 5.13
N PHE A 19 -3.29 1.56 5.77
CA PHE A 19 -2.07 2.34 5.76
C PHE A 19 -1.37 2.20 7.11
N LEU A 20 -0.10 1.78 7.08
CA LEU A 20 0.68 1.59 8.29
C LEU A 20 2.07 2.21 8.12
N TYR A 21 2.68 2.61 9.21
CA TYR A 21 4.08 3.02 9.19
C TYR A 21 4.86 2.38 10.34
N ARG A 22 6.15 2.21 10.14
CA ARG A 22 7.05 1.71 11.17
C ARG A 22 8.05 2.78 11.53
N PRO A 23 8.14 3.17 12.80
CA PRO A 23 9.20 4.07 13.27
C PRO A 23 10.59 3.47 13.07
N ARG A 24 11.61 4.31 13.08
CA ARG A 24 13.01 3.87 13.04
C ARG A 24 13.39 3.07 14.27
N VAL A 25 14.44 2.27 14.14
CA VAL A 25 15.01 1.53 15.25
C VAL A 25 15.33 2.48 16.41
N GLY A 26 14.83 2.13 17.59
CA GLY A 26 15.01 2.92 18.81
C GLY A 26 14.12 4.16 18.94
N GLN A 27 13.31 4.49 17.94
CA GLN A 27 12.38 5.61 18.00
C GLN A 27 11.06 5.17 18.63
N THR A 28 10.70 5.73 19.78
CA THR A 28 9.44 5.44 20.48
C THR A 28 8.34 6.43 20.14
N ASP A 29 8.70 7.69 19.91
CA ASP A 29 7.78 8.80 19.71
C ASP A 29 8.16 9.53 18.41
N PRO A 30 7.72 9.03 17.24
CA PRO A 30 7.95 9.70 15.96
C PRO A 30 7.07 10.96 15.85
N GLU A 31 7.66 12.03 15.34
CA GLU A 31 6.98 13.32 15.15
C GLU A 31 6.94 13.72 13.67
N SER A 32 7.62 12.98 12.80
CA SER A 32 7.74 13.32 11.39
C SER A 32 8.11 12.12 10.51
N LEU A 33 8.03 12.29 9.18
CA LEU A 33 8.53 11.31 8.21
C LEU A 33 10.01 10.96 8.38
N SER A 34 10.82 11.84 8.97
CA SER A 34 12.23 11.57 9.24
C SER A 34 12.41 10.43 10.23
N ASP A 35 11.45 10.25 11.13
CA ASP A 35 11.46 9.22 12.18
C ASP A 35 10.87 7.89 11.70
N VAL A 36 10.31 7.87 10.50
CA VAL A 36 9.74 6.68 9.88
C VAL A 36 10.84 5.88 9.18
N GLN A 37 10.82 4.57 9.38
CA GLN A 37 11.66 3.62 8.65
C GLN A 37 10.98 3.13 7.39
N ARG A 38 9.71 2.70 7.47
CA ARG A 38 8.93 2.15 6.36
C ARG A 38 7.50 2.62 6.41
N PHE A 39 6.91 2.78 5.25
CA PHE A 39 5.49 2.98 5.05
C PHE A 39 4.93 1.81 4.26
N PHE A 40 3.80 1.28 4.74
CA PHE A 40 3.16 0.10 4.19
C PHE A 40 1.75 0.45 3.69
N VAL A 41 1.37 -0.20 2.62
CA VAL A 41 -0.03 -0.30 2.18
C VAL A 41 -0.38 -1.78 2.17
N MET A 42 -1.39 -2.17 2.93
CA MET A 42 -1.91 -3.53 2.90
C MET A 42 -3.19 -3.55 2.07
N LEU A 43 -3.28 -4.49 1.16
CA LEU A 43 -4.47 -4.74 0.34
C LEU A 43 -5.06 -6.09 0.74
N ARG A 44 -6.32 -6.08 1.17
CA ARG A 44 -7.11 -7.28 1.49
C ARG A 44 -8.26 -7.42 0.50
N PRO A 45 -8.09 -8.18 -0.58
CA PRO A 45 -9.17 -8.40 -1.55
C PRO A 45 -10.34 -9.16 -0.93
N GLU A 46 -11.58 -8.82 -1.31
CA GLU A 46 -12.81 -9.45 -0.79
C GLU A 46 -12.91 -10.94 -1.12
N HIS A 47 -12.51 -11.32 -2.32
CA HIS A 47 -12.74 -12.66 -2.86
C HIS A 47 -11.46 -13.47 -3.10
N ALA A 48 -10.31 -12.95 -2.68
CA ALA A 48 -9.02 -13.62 -2.83
C ALA A 48 -8.48 -14.11 -1.48
N THR A 49 -7.72 -15.20 -1.54
CA THR A 49 -7.06 -15.78 -0.35
C THR A 49 -5.70 -15.15 -0.06
N LYS A 50 -5.30 -14.11 -0.80
CA LYS A 50 -3.99 -13.47 -0.65
C LYS A 50 -4.14 -12.02 -0.22
N VAL A 51 -3.58 -11.71 0.93
CA VAL A 51 -3.40 -10.35 1.43
C VAL A 51 -1.98 -9.91 1.12
N ARG A 52 -1.83 -8.72 0.55
CA ARG A 52 -0.56 -8.16 0.12
C ARG A 52 -0.10 -7.06 1.07
N LEU A 53 1.13 -7.13 1.55
CA LEU A 53 1.79 -6.05 2.28
C LEU A 53 2.78 -5.36 1.35
N LEU A 54 2.43 -4.18 0.88
CA LEU A 54 3.24 -3.37 -0.01
C LEU A 54 4.14 -2.44 0.80
N VAL A 55 5.41 -2.35 0.46
CA VAL A 55 6.35 -1.35 0.99
C VAL A 55 6.47 -0.23 -0.04
N VAL A 56 6.08 0.98 0.32
CA VAL A 56 6.14 2.14 -0.59
C VAL A 56 7.41 2.94 -0.35
N GLY A 57 8.12 3.21 -1.42
CA GLY A 57 9.32 4.05 -1.40
C GLY A 57 8.99 5.50 -1.03
N ARG A 58 10.03 6.31 -0.75
CA ARG A 58 9.90 7.66 -0.17
C ARG A 58 9.08 7.71 1.12
N LYS A 59 8.69 6.55 1.67
CA LYS A 59 7.94 6.37 2.91
C LYS A 59 6.59 7.09 2.94
N ARG A 60 5.97 7.30 1.79
CA ARG A 60 4.65 7.92 1.63
C ARG A 60 4.04 7.60 0.28
N LEU A 61 2.76 7.85 0.10
CA LEU A 61 2.10 7.78 -1.20
C LEU A 61 2.65 8.87 -2.16
N PRO A 62 2.59 8.64 -3.47
CA PRO A 62 2.82 9.71 -4.43
C PRO A 62 1.70 10.76 -4.35
N ASP A 63 2.03 12.01 -4.63
CA ASP A 63 1.02 13.06 -4.71
C ASP A 63 0.13 12.82 -5.95
N ALA A 64 -1.17 12.63 -5.71
CA ALA A 64 -2.12 12.34 -6.79
C ALA A 64 -2.37 13.55 -7.69
N HIS A 65 -2.32 14.76 -7.14
CA HIS A 65 -2.53 16.01 -7.90
C HIS A 65 -1.33 16.34 -8.80
N GLU A 66 -0.12 16.11 -8.29
CA GLU A 66 1.13 16.45 -9.00
C GLU A 66 1.63 15.33 -9.92
N HIS A 67 0.87 14.23 -10.08
CA HIS A 67 1.28 13.06 -10.84
C HIS A 67 2.67 12.53 -10.41
N GLU A 68 2.95 12.64 -9.11
CA GLU A 68 4.20 12.17 -8.54
C GLU A 68 4.33 10.65 -8.74
N ARG A 69 5.58 10.18 -8.77
CA ARG A 69 5.90 8.78 -9.01
C ARG A 69 6.68 8.20 -7.82
N ASN A 70 6.16 7.15 -7.21
CA ASN A 70 6.85 6.39 -6.17
C ASN A 70 6.99 4.92 -6.56
N TRP A 71 8.16 4.37 -6.24
CA TRP A 71 8.44 2.95 -6.35
C TRP A 71 8.07 2.24 -5.05
N GLY A 72 7.78 0.95 -5.18
CA GLY A 72 7.56 0.08 -4.06
C GLY A 72 7.80 -1.38 -4.44
N PHE A 73 7.63 -2.26 -3.48
CA PHE A 73 7.71 -3.70 -3.68
C PHE A 73 6.77 -4.43 -2.73
N VAL A 74 6.42 -5.65 -3.08
CA VAL A 74 5.62 -6.54 -2.22
C VAL A 74 6.53 -7.11 -1.15
N GLY A 75 6.36 -6.63 0.09
CA GLY A 75 7.17 -7.05 1.23
C GLY A 75 6.79 -8.44 1.75
N ALA A 76 5.49 -8.73 1.79
CA ALA A 76 4.96 -10.02 2.23
C ALA A 76 3.61 -10.32 1.59
N ILE A 77 3.28 -11.60 1.52
CA ILE A 77 1.99 -12.13 1.10
C ILE A 77 1.56 -13.18 2.12
N ALA A 78 0.28 -13.15 2.49
CA ALA A 78 -0.28 -14.13 3.43
C ALA A 78 -1.71 -14.52 3.04
N GLY A 79 -2.18 -15.64 3.59
CA GLY A 79 -3.56 -16.11 3.40
C GLY A 79 -4.60 -15.35 4.21
N SER A 80 -4.18 -14.47 5.12
CA SER A 80 -5.04 -13.58 5.91
C SER A 80 -4.26 -12.38 6.43
N ALA A 81 -4.96 -11.30 6.76
CA ALA A 81 -4.35 -10.12 7.37
C ALA A 81 -3.68 -10.47 8.71
N ALA A 82 -4.31 -11.30 9.53
CA ALA A 82 -3.74 -11.75 10.81
C ALA A 82 -2.39 -12.48 10.67
N ALA A 83 -2.14 -13.17 9.55
CA ALA A 83 -0.87 -13.84 9.31
C ALA A 83 0.28 -12.86 9.00
N LEU A 84 -0.03 -11.61 8.63
CA LEU A 84 0.95 -10.54 8.43
C LEU A 84 1.31 -9.79 9.73
N GLU A 85 0.62 -10.07 10.85
CA GLU A 85 0.95 -9.45 12.14
C GLU A 85 2.42 -9.66 12.52
N LYS A 86 2.97 -10.83 12.22
CA LYS A 86 4.40 -11.15 12.46
C LYS A 86 5.35 -10.17 11.76
N ASP A 87 4.98 -9.66 10.57
CA ASP A 87 5.77 -8.71 9.78
C ASP A 87 5.60 -7.26 10.28
N LEU A 88 4.61 -7.02 11.16
CA LEU A 88 4.25 -5.71 11.68
C LEU A 88 4.59 -5.52 13.16
N ARG A 89 4.76 -6.59 13.93
CA ARG A 89 5.05 -6.53 15.36
C ARG A 89 6.43 -5.97 15.69
N GLU A 90 6.62 -5.65 16.96
CA GLU A 90 7.94 -5.30 17.50
C GLU A 90 8.92 -6.47 17.38
N GLU A 91 10.15 -6.16 17.03
CA GLU A 91 11.27 -7.10 17.01
C GLU A 91 12.42 -6.59 17.87
N ARG A 92 13.07 -7.49 18.58
CA ARG A 92 14.31 -7.23 19.32
C ARG A 92 15.39 -8.13 18.77
N TYR A 93 16.51 -7.53 18.42
CA TYR A 93 17.65 -8.25 17.89
C TYR A 93 18.97 -7.67 18.41
N ASP A 94 19.99 -8.51 18.49
CA ASP A 94 21.31 -8.09 18.90
C ASP A 94 22.20 -7.80 17.69
N THR A 95 22.92 -6.70 17.73
CA THR A 95 23.92 -6.34 16.73
C THR A 95 25.32 -6.41 17.33
N LYS A 96 26.31 -6.80 16.53
CA LYS A 96 27.71 -6.90 16.96
C LYS A 96 28.31 -5.55 17.41
N THR A 97 27.83 -4.45 16.88
CA THR A 97 28.41 -3.11 17.08
C THR A 97 27.59 -2.18 17.96
N ARG A 98 26.26 -2.39 18.05
CA ARG A 98 25.33 -1.49 18.74
C ARG A 98 24.55 -2.18 19.87
N GLY A 99 24.89 -3.44 20.20
CA GLY A 99 24.18 -4.21 21.19
C GLY A 99 22.72 -4.47 20.84
N ARG A 100 21.87 -4.56 21.86
CA ARG A 100 20.44 -4.86 21.71
C ARG A 100 19.70 -3.70 21.06
N GLN A 101 19.04 -4.00 19.95
CA GLN A 101 18.22 -3.05 19.19
C GLN A 101 16.76 -3.42 19.29
N ARG A 102 15.91 -2.42 19.24
CA ARG A 102 14.45 -2.55 19.22
C ARG A 102 13.91 -1.95 17.93
N LEU A 103 13.33 -2.79 17.09
CA LEU A 103 12.54 -2.36 15.94
C LEU A 103 11.09 -2.20 16.39
N PRO A 104 10.54 -1.00 16.43
CA PRO A 104 9.16 -0.79 16.93
C PRO A 104 8.13 -1.50 16.08
N ALA A 105 6.97 -1.80 16.68
CA ALA A 105 5.81 -2.27 15.94
C ALA A 105 5.34 -1.24 14.91
N ALA A 106 4.77 -1.71 13.82
CA ALA A 106 4.10 -0.82 12.88
C ALA A 106 2.85 -0.21 13.53
N ARG A 107 2.52 1.02 13.13
CA ARG A 107 1.39 1.80 13.64
C ARG A 107 0.38 2.04 12.54
N PRO A 108 -0.91 1.91 12.80
CA PRO A 108 -1.93 2.21 11.83
C PRO A 108 -2.02 3.72 11.58
N ALA A 109 -2.18 4.11 10.32
CA ALA A 109 -2.31 5.51 9.91
C ALA A 109 -3.58 5.76 9.09
N GLY A 110 -4.32 4.73 8.73
CA GLY A 110 -5.58 4.87 8.02
C GLY A 110 -6.09 3.53 7.53
N GLU A 111 -7.40 3.43 7.38
CA GLU A 111 -8.08 2.32 6.73
C GLU A 111 -9.22 2.82 5.85
N GLY A 112 -9.65 2.00 4.91
CA GLY A 112 -10.75 2.31 4.00
C GLY A 112 -10.95 1.25 2.94
N ARG A 113 -11.68 1.61 1.92
CA ARG A 113 -12.03 0.73 0.80
C ARG A 113 -11.16 1.02 -0.42
N TYR A 114 -10.83 0.00 -1.19
CA TYR A 114 -10.16 0.19 -2.48
C TYR A 114 -10.81 -0.61 -3.59
N LEU A 115 -10.55 -0.17 -4.79
CA LEU A 115 -10.75 -0.93 -6.01
C LEU A 115 -9.54 -0.81 -6.93
N VAL A 116 -9.31 -1.85 -7.73
CA VAL A 116 -8.42 -1.80 -8.88
C VAL A 116 -9.25 -1.93 -10.14
N ALA A 117 -9.12 -0.94 -11.02
CA ALA A 117 -9.77 -0.94 -12.32
C ALA A 117 -8.74 -1.02 -13.45
N LEU A 118 -9.06 -1.80 -14.47
CA LEU A 118 -8.36 -1.76 -15.74
C LEU A 118 -9.04 -0.71 -16.64
N LEU A 119 -8.33 0.38 -16.90
CA LEU A 119 -8.81 1.49 -17.70
C LEU A 119 -7.90 1.66 -18.91
N ASN A 120 -8.41 1.42 -20.10
CA ASN A 120 -7.64 1.51 -21.37
C ASN A 120 -6.30 0.76 -21.32
N GLY A 121 -6.27 -0.45 -20.75
CA GLY A 121 -5.06 -1.27 -20.64
C GLY A 121 -4.07 -0.83 -19.56
N GLN A 122 -4.51 -0.02 -18.60
CA GLN A 122 -3.72 0.43 -17.45
C GLN A 122 -4.48 0.18 -16.15
N LEU A 123 -3.84 -0.52 -15.19
CA LEU A 123 -4.38 -0.68 -13.84
C LEU A 123 -4.36 0.65 -13.09
N HIS A 124 -5.48 0.95 -12.44
CA HIS A 124 -5.63 2.07 -11.51
C HIS A 124 -6.07 1.55 -10.14
N LEU A 125 -5.23 1.76 -9.13
CA LEU A 125 -5.58 1.55 -7.73
C LEU A 125 -6.25 2.84 -7.22
N SER A 126 -7.51 2.74 -6.82
CA SER A 126 -8.28 3.84 -6.23
C SER A 126 -8.69 3.47 -4.81
N TYR A 127 -8.72 4.43 -3.91
CA TYR A 127 -9.20 4.22 -2.54
C TYR A 127 -10.01 5.40 -2.04
N ALA A 128 -10.87 5.11 -1.06
CA ALA A 128 -11.51 6.09 -0.19
C ALA A 128 -11.26 5.71 1.27
N LEU A 129 -10.91 6.72 2.07
CA LEU A 129 -10.57 6.58 3.49
C LEU A 129 -11.84 6.52 4.33
N GLU A 130 -11.90 5.61 5.29
CA GLU A 130 -12.94 5.46 6.30
C GLU A 130 -12.45 6.00 7.64
N LEU A 131 -11.22 5.65 8.03
CA LEU A 131 -10.55 6.17 9.22
C LEU A 131 -9.15 6.73 8.89
N PRO A 132 -8.79 7.87 9.49
CA PRO A 132 -9.65 8.77 10.26
C PRO A 132 -10.69 9.46 9.36
N GLU A 133 -11.84 9.84 9.91
CA GLU A 133 -12.89 10.55 9.15
C GLU A 133 -12.34 11.82 8.46
N ARG A 134 -11.38 12.47 9.09
CA ARG A 134 -10.70 13.66 8.54
C ARG A 134 -9.18 13.48 8.61
N PRO A 135 -8.50 13.45 7.46
CA PRO A 135 -7.04 13.43 7.44
C PRO A 135 -6.43 14.57 8.24
N SER A 136 -5.56 14.25 9.18
CA SER A 136 -4.85 15.19 10.02
C SER A 136 -3.36 15.22 9.71
N GLU A 137 -2.51 15.44 10.69
CA GLU A 137 -1.07 15.65 10.51
C GLU A 137 -0.37 14.42 9.90
N VAL A 138 -0.61 13.25 10.48
CA VAL A 138 -0.01 11.98 10.03
C VAL A 138 -0.41 11.67 8.61
N GLN A 139 -1.73 11.74 8.28
CA GLN A 139 -2.20 11.44 6.95
C GLN A 139 -1.63 12.42 5.93
N ARG A 140 -1.55 13.71 6.25
CA ARG A 140 -0.93 14.71 5.37
C ARG A 140 0.55 14.42 5.12
N ALA A 141 1.30 14.03 6.15
CA ALA A 141 2.70 13.65 6.01
C ALA A 141 2.89 12.44 5.07
N PHE A 142 2.01 11.45 5.15
CA PHE A 142 2.02 10.28 4.28
C PHE A 142 1.31 10.48 2.94
N LYS A 143 0.77 11.67 2.65
CA LYS A 143 -0.05 11.98 1.46
C LYS A 143 -1.29 11.06 1.35
N ILE A 144 -1.85 10.65 2.48
CA ILE A 144 -3.12 9.94 2.55
C ILE A 144 -4.23 11.01 2.48
N ALA A 145 -4.90 11.09 1.33
CA ALA A 145 -6.05 11.97 1.11
C ALA A 145 -7.36 11.25 1.46
N PRO A 146 -8.50 11.94 1.57
CA PRO A 146 -9.79 11.26 1.72
C PRO A 146 -10.08 10.27 0.60
N GLN A 147 -9.68 10.61 -0.62
CA GLN A 147 -9.73 9.75 -1.79
C GLN A 147 -8.53 10.03 -2.70
N ALA A 148 -8.03 9.00 -3.36
CA ALA A 148 -7.02 9.17 -4.41
C ALA A 148 -6.98 7.95 -5.33
N SER A 149 -6.41 8.14 -6.52
CA SER A 149 -6.07 7.04 -7.41
C SER A 149 -4.67 7.14 -7.96
N PHE A 150 -4.11 5.98 -8.28
CA PHE A 150 -2.76 5.82 -8.79
C PHE A 150 -2.76 4.87 -9.98
N ALA A 151 -2.11 5.26 -11.07
CA ALA A 151 -1.77 4.29 -12.10
C ALA A 151 -0.70 3.33 -11.55
N LEU A 152 -0.97 2.03 -11.68
CA LEU A 152 -0.14 0.96 -11.12
C LEU A 152 0.53 0.18 -12.27
N SER A 153 1.84 -0.02 -12.17
CA SER A 153 2.60 -0.85 -13.12
C SER A 153 3.58 -1.72 -12.36
N VAL A 154 3.70 -2.99 -12.77
CA VAL A 154 4.62 -3.96 -12.17
C VAL A 154 5.85 -4.11 -13.04
N LYS A 155 7.04 -4.08 -12.43
CA LYS A 155 8.32 -4.18 -13.12
C LYS A 155 8.64 -5.64 -13.46
N ASN A 156 9.09 -5.86 -14.68
CA ASN A 156 9.65 -7.14 -15.11
C ASN A 156 11.05 -7.34 -14.48
N PRO A 157 11.29 -8.40 -13.68
CA PRO A 157 12.58 -8.64 -13.05
C PRO A 157 13.71 -8.87 -14.08
N GLU A 158 13.41 -9.48 -15.24
CA GLU A 158 14.39 -9.70 -16.30
C GLU A 158 14.89 -8.41 -16.98
N LYS A 159 14.32 -7.25 -16.65
CA LYS A 159 14.73 -5.97 -17.21
C LYS A 159 15.44 -5.12 -16.17
N PRO A 160 16.53 -4.42 -16.55
CA PRO A 160 17.28 -3.61 -15.59
C PRO A 160 16.40 -2.52 -14.96
N SER A 161 16.61 -2.29 -13.67
CA SER A 161 15.99 -1.15 -12.96
C SER A 161 16.63 0.17 -13.40
N PRO A 162 15.88 1.29 -13.39
CA PRO A 162 16.49 2.60 -13.55
C PRO A 162 17.53 2.86 -12.43
N PRO A 163 18.55 3.69 -12.68
CA PRO A 163 19.54 4.04 -11.66
C PRO A 163 18.89 4.56 -10.37
N GLY A 164 19.32 4.04 -9.23
CA GLY A 164 18.80 4.40 -7.91
C GLY A 164 17.47 3.75 -7.52
N PHE A 165 16.98 2.81 -8.33
CA PHE A 165 15.77 2.03 -8.07
C PHE A 165 16.05 0.54 -8.21
N GLY A 166 15.21 -0.26 -7.54
CA GLY A 166 15.29 -1.72 -7.59
C GLY A 166 15.70 -2.32 -6.25
N LEU A 167 15.30 -3.57 -6.06
CA LEU A 167 15.71 -4.41 -4.95
C LEU A 167 17.10 -5.01 -5.25
N GLY A 168 17.84 -5.35 -4.20
CA GLY A 168 19.06 -6.16 -4.36
C GLY A 168 18.72 -7.56 -4.87
N GLN A 169 19.67 -8.23 -5.56
CA GLN A 169 19.48 -9.56 -6.17
C GLN A 169 18.86 -10.61 -5.21
N ALA A 170 19.15 -10.54 -3.92
CA ALA A 170 18.61 -11.45 -2.92
C ALA A 170 17.11 -11.26 -2.64
N GLN A 171 16.49 -10.23 -3.18
CA GLN A 171 15.08 -9.87 -3.00
C GLN A 171 14.32 -9.83 -4.33
N GLU A 172 14.95 -10.26 -5.42
CA GLU A 172 14.28 -10.33 -6.73
C GLU A 172 13.11 -11.31 -6.68
N PRO A 173 11.95 -10.94 -7.27
CA PRO A 173 10.78 -11.81 -7.30
C PRO A 173 11.01 -13.01 -8.19
N ASP A 174 10.62 -14.20 -7.71
CA ASP A 174 10.62 -15.43 -8.48
C ASP A 174 9.22 -15.66 -9.06
N TYR A 175 9.01 -15.22 -10.29
CA TYR A 175 7.73 -15.37 -10.98
C TYR A 175 7.60 -16.77 -11.59
N PRO A 176 6.51 -17.50 -11.32
CA PRO A 176 6.16 -18.68 -12.10
C PRO A 176 6.08 -18.34 -13.60
N ASP A 177 6.49 -19.26 -14.46
CA ASP A 177 6.52 -19.08 -15.94
C ASP A 177 5.23 -18.47 -16.51
N ARG A 178 4.08 -18.86 -15.95
CA ARG A 178 2.80 -18.31 -16.38
C ARG A 178 2.72 -16.80 -16.17
N LEU A 179 3.09 -16.33 -14.98
CA LEU A 179 3.07 -14.89 -14.64
C LEU A 179 4.21 -14.15 -15.34
N GLN A 180 5.39 -14.77 -15.50
CA GLN A 180 6.50 -14.15 -16.21
C GLN A 180 6.12 -13.83 -17.67
N ARG A 181 5.31 -14.68 -18.32
CA ARG A 181 4.82 -14.43 -19.69
C ARG A 181 3.91 -13.20 -19.80
N GLU A 182 3.22 -12.78 -18.73
CA GLU A 182 2.35 -11.59 -18.75
C GLU A 182 3.13 -10.28 -18.98
N PHE A 183 4.42 -10.27 -18.67
CA PHE A 183 5.27 -9.13 -19.02
C PHE A 183 5.48 -8.96 -20.53
N ARG A 184 5.28 -10.02 -21.35
CA ARG A 184 5.41 -9.98 -22.81
C ARG A 184 6.73 -9.34 -23.28
N GLY A 185 7.82 -9.56 -22.53
CA GLY A 185 9.13 -8.95 -22.79
C GLY A 185 9.21 -7.44 -22.50
N ARG A 186 8.13 -6.80 -22.07
CA ARG A 186 8.09 -5.38 -21.71
C ARG A 186 8.81 -5.14 -20.38
N ARG A 187 9.28 -3.92 -20.14
CA ARG A 187 9.87 -3.51 -18.84
C ARG A 187 8.81 -3.44 -17.73
N PHE A 188 7.57 -3.10 -18.07
CA PHE A 188 6.45 -2.98 -17.15
C PHE A 188 5.21 -3.66 -17.70
N ALA A 189 4.55 -4.43 -16.86
CA ALA A 189 3.18 -4.89 -17.07
C ALA A 189 2.19 -3.93 -16.37
N ARG A 190 1.01 -3.76 -16.98
CA ARG A 190 0.02 -2.75 -16.58
C ARG A 190 -1.39 -3.29 -16.50
N GLU A 191 -1.60 -4.56 -16.81
CA GLU A 191 -2.90 -5.13 -17.13
C GLU A 191 -3.31 -6.23 -16.15
N ASP A 192 -2.37 -6.79 -15.37
CA ASP A 192 -2.62 -7.94 -14.49
C ASP A 192 -2.18 -7.64 -13.04
N ILE A 193 -3.16 -7.52 -12.14
CA ILE A 193 -2.95 -7.28 -10.71
C ILE A 193 -2.32 -8.49 -10.01
N THR A 194 -2.48 -9.71 -10.55
CA THR A 194 -1.94 -10.93 -9.93
C THR A 194 -0.40 -10.98 -9.96
N LEU A 195 0.23 -10.10 -10.74
CA LEU A 195 1.68 -9.90 -10.68
C LEU A 195 2.15 -9.36 -9.33
N LEU A 196 1.28 -8.75 -8.53
CA LEU A 196 1.55 -8.37 -7.14
C LEU A 196 1.36 -9.54 -6.15
N ASP A 197 0.95 -10.72 -6.61
CA ASP A 197 0.85 -11.94 -5.78
C ASP A 197 2.19 -12.69 -5.64
N VAL A 198 3.29 -12.02 -5.92
CA VAL A 198 4.64 -12.55 -5.79
C VAL A 198 5.44 -11.66 -4.85
N GLN A 199 6.00 -12.24 -3.80
CA GLN A 199 6.85 -11.49 -2.86
C GLN A 199 8.08 -10.96 -3.60
N GLY A 200 8.47 -9.72 -3.31
CA GLY A 200 9.55 -9.04 -4.01
C GLY A 200 9.10 -8.34 -5.31
N ALA A 201 7.88 -8.56 -5.80
CA ALA A 201 7.38 -7.87 -6.99
C ALA A 201 7.53 -6.35 -6.85
N GLU A 202 8.31 -5.75 -7.74
CA GLU A 202 8.51 -4.30 -7.77
C GLU A 202 7.41 -3.62 -8.55
N PHE A 203 6.93 -2.48 -8.06
CA PHE A 203 5.88 -1.72 -8.72
C PHE A 203 6.14 -0.22 -8.71
N ILE A 204 5.42 0.49 -9.56
CA ILE A 204 5.36 1.95 -9.57
C ILE A 204 3.91 2.36 -9.35
N LEU A 205 3.72 3.32 -8.45
CA LEU A 205 2.49 4.11 -8.32
C LEU A 205 2.75 5.50 -8.91
N VAL A 206 1.85 5.94 -9.77
CA VAL A 206 1.86 7.31 -10.33
C VAL A 206 0.55 7.98 -9.96
N GLY A 207 0.60 9.12 -9.29
CA GLY A 207 -0.58 9.91 -8.95
C GLY A 207 -1.46 10.15 -10.18
N ALA A 208 -2.76 9.90 -10.08
CA ALA A 208 -3.68 9.97 -11.21
C ALA A 208 -4.86 10.91 -10.97
N ARG A 209 -5.69 10.69 -9.94
CA ARG A 209 -6.88 11.49 -9.61
C ARG A 209 -7.02 11.68 -8.11
N THR A 210 -7.52 12.83 -7.72
CA THR A 210 -7.86 13.15 -6.32
C THR A 210 -9.32 12.85 -5.99
N ASP A 211 -10.16 12.65 -6.97
CA ASP A 211 -11.57 12.28 -6.86
C ASP A 211 -11.84 11.15 -7.87
N PRO A 212 -11.45 9.89 -7.52
CA PRO A 212 -11.61 8.75 -8.41
C PRO A 212 -13.06 8.35 -8.63
N GLU A 213 -13.94 8.48 -7.65
CA GLU A 213 -15.35 8.13 -7.79
C GLU A 213 -16.00 8.94 -8.88
N LYS A 214 -15.81 10.25 -8.86
CA LYS A 214 -16.30 11.15 -9.90
C LYS A 214 -15.59 10.96 -11.23
N ALA A 215 -14.26 10.80 -11.21
CA ALA A 215 -13.45 10.70 -12.43
C ALA A 215 -13.74 9.42 -13.22
N TYR A 216 -14.02 8.31 -12.52
CA TYR A 216 -14.24 7.00 -13.13
C TYR A 216 -15.71 6.54 -13.08
N ASN A 217 -16.59 7.32 -12.43
CA ASN A 217 -17.99 6.96 -12.19
C ASN A 217 -18.11 5.59 -11.50
N VAL A 218 -17.41 5.43 -10.39
CA VAL A 218 -17.39 4.23 -9.53
C VAL A 218 -17.77 4.59 -8.11
N GLU A 219 -18.29 3.64 -7.36
CA GLU A 219 -18.52 3.74 -5.92
C GLU A 219 -17.48 2.90 -5.19
N LEU A 220 -16.89 3.46 -4.13
CA LEU A 220 -15.92 2.80 -3.29
C LEU A 220 -16.54 2.15 -2.05
N ASP A 221 -17.87 2.22 -1.93
CA ASP A 221 -18.68 1.58 -0.87
C ASP A 221 -18.11 1.82 0.55
N VAL A 222 -17.82 3.09 0.84
CA VAL A 222 -17.25 3.51 2.13
C VAL A 222 -18.28 3.34 3.23
N GLU A 223 -17.92 2.63 4.29
CA GLU A 223 -18.70 2.52 5.52
C GLU A 223 -18.25 3.55 6.55
N LYS A 224 -19.18 3.98 7.44
CA LYS A 224 -18.79 4.80 8.58
C LYS A 224 -18.23 3.91 9.66
N GLU A 225 -16.94 3.95 9.83
CA GLU A 225 -16.25 3.20 10.86
C GLU A 225 -15.93 4.06 12.10
N ASP A 226 -15.86 3.41 13.23
CA ASP A 226 -15.40 3.96 14.50
C ASP A 226 -14.41 2.99 15.17
N GLU A 227 -13.93 3.33 16.34
CA GLU A 227 -12.99 2.50 17.10
C GLU A 227 -13.50 1.07 17.37
N ARG A 228 -14.81 0.85 17.40
CA ARG A 228 -15.43 -0.45 17.69
C ARG A 228 -15.56 -1.30 16.43
N HIS A 229 -15.64 -0.65 15.29
CA HIS A 229 -15.90 -1.27 13.99
C HIS A 229 -14.67 -1.34 13.09
N SER A 230 -13.54 -0.71 13.51
CA SER A 230 -12.30 -0.74 12.73
C SER A 230 -11.91 -2.17 12.33
N GLU A 231 -11.84 -2.39 11.03
CA GLU A 231 -11.42 -3.66 10.46
C GLU A 231 -9.95 -3.94 10.73
N MET A 232 -9.11 -2.91 10.79
CA MET A 232 -7.70 -3.02 11.12
C MET A 232 -7.50 -3.67 12.49
N LEU A 233 -8.27 -3.25 13.50
CA LEU A 233 -8.19 -3.82 14.85
C LEU A 233 -8.68 -5.27 14.86
N ARG A 234 -9.76 -5.56 14.15
CA ARG A 234 -10.37 -6.89 14.10
C ARG A 234 -9.53 -7.87 13.29
N GLU A 235 -9.17 -7.49 12.06
CA GLU A 235 -8.54 -8.37 11.09
C GLU A 235 -7.04 -8.57 11.33
N LEU A 236 -6.32 -7.50 11.70
CA LEU A 236 -4.90 -7.57 12.03
C LEU A 236 -4.63 -7.94 13.48
N LYS A 237 -5.68 -8.08 14.30
CA LYS A 237 -5.54 -8.32 15.75
C LYS A 237 -4.62 -7.32 16.44
N MET A 238 -4.60 -6.09 15.95
CA MET A 238 -3.80 -5.01 16.54
C MET A 238 -4.41 -4.59 17.87
N ALA A 239 -3.77 -4.96 18.96
CA ALA A 239 -4.23 -4.58 20.29
C ALA A 239 -3.65 -3.20 20.67
N LYS A 240 -4.47 -2.31 21.23
CA LYS A 240 -4.06 -1.01 21.78
C LYS A 240 -2.83 -1.08 22.69
N SER A 241 -2.68 -2.18 23.43
CA SER A 241 -1.52 -2.39 24.32
C SER A 241 -0.18 -2.59 23.61
N ARG A 242 -0.19 -2.83 22.30
CA ARG A 242 1.01 -3.10 21.50
C ARG A 242 1.22 -2.11 20.38
N HIS A 243 0.17 -1.43 19.94
CA HIS A 243 0.20 -0.50 18.82
C HIS A 243 -0.48 0.80 19.23
N PRO A 244 0.23 1.94 19.24
CA PRO A 244 -0.40 3.24 19.36
C PRO A 244 -1.43 3.44 18.24
N LEU A 245 -2.64 3.84 18.59
CA LEU A 245 -3.77 3.96 17.65
C LEU A 245 -4.16 5.42 17.37
N GLU A 246 -3.53 6.36 18.04
CA GLU A 246 -3.76 7.79 17.87
C GLU A 246 -3.66 8.21 16.39
N PRO A 247 -2.67 7.70 15.61
CA PRO A 247 -2.58 8.07 14.20
C PRO A 247 -3.79 7.64 13.37
N LEU A 248 -4.46 6.53 13.75
CA LEU A 248 -5.64 6.05 13.06
C LEU A 248 -6.89 6.87 13.39
N PHE A 249 -7.09 7.24 14.67
CA PHE A 249 -8.34 7.86 15.12
C PHE A 249 -8.27 9.38 15.18
N SER A 250 -7.19 9.96 15.72
CA SER A 250 -7.02 11.41 15.79
C SER A 250 -6.14 11.99 14.68
N GLY A 251 -5.35 11.14 14.01
CA GLY A 251 -4.39 11.56 12.99
C GLY A 251 -3.17 12.29 13.57
N GLU A 252 -2.91 12.11 14.86
CA GLU A 252 -1.74 12.63 15.56
C GLU A 252 -0.60 11.60 15.53
N TRP A 253 0.63 12.08 15.58
CA TRP A 253 1.79 11.20 15.73
C TRP A 253 1.78 10.52 17.11
N ALA A 254 2.20 9.27 17.20
CA ALA A 254 2.27 8.50 18.43
C ALA A 254 3.47 7.56 18.43
#